data_5e637c845e4aa9f702009f686a057259
#
_entry.id   5e637c845e4aa9f702009f686a057259
#
_cell.length_a   1.000
_cell.length_b   1.000
_cell.length_c   1.000
_cell.angle_alpha   90.00
_cell.angle_beta   90.00
_cell.angle_gamma   90.00
#
_symmetry.space_group_name_H-M   'P 1'
#
loop_
_entity.id
_entity.type
_entity.pdbx_description
1 polymer ?
#
loop_
_entity_poly.entity_id
_entity_poly.type
_entity_poly.pdbx_seq_one_letter_code
_entity_poly.pdbx_strand_id
1 'polypeptide(L)'
;MYPKSGLVSLSNTQNKQLQSKEVTVGNLMIGGDHPVIIQSMTTTQTMDVTSTVEQVIRLADAGCEMVRMTTQNIREAHQLSKIKNTLVKKGYDLPLVADVHFNPKVAEVAAQMVEKVRINPGNYVDRNNLKIDYTDSEYLVEIEKIRQKLVPLLDICKKHNTAIRIGTNYGSLSNRILAKYGNTAVGMVESTIEFVEICRNHQFENLVLSLKSSNARLMIESSKLLVARMIENGYYYPLHLGVTEAGDGRDGRVKAATGIGNLLLNGIGDTIRVSLTEKPENEIPVARQLVELYGKRISDLPTIKAEKIMLKRSVKSLNTNKLKPLFVVSQGTSKLSDFYLDKNNNLNNDKREVIATETVPVSFKPDRKNKSGIIMLSYSDISKEVIQLRAAAEFSYIYDLVEANGICIHNNATSTDENAQLSFDILQAMGLRFSKAEFIACPSCGRTYFNIQDHLKKVREKTSHLKAVKIAVMGCVVNGPGEMADADYGYVGSGIGKVSLYKGSEIIYQNIEENLAVDTLISMIKAHGDWKY
;
A
#
# COMPACT_ATOMS: atom_id res chain seq x y z
N MET A 1 -22.54 17.90 -4.01
CA MET A 1 -22.28 18.32 -2.60
C MET A 1 -21.84 17.06 -1.87
N TYR A 2 -20.54 16.88 -1.61
CA TYR A 2 -20.06 15.72 -0.86
C TYR A 2 -20.37 15.94 0.62
N PRO A 3 -20.89 14.93 1.35
CA PRO A 3 -21.07 15.07 2.78
C PRO A 3 -19.71 15.26 3.45
N LYS A 4 -19.55 16.37 4.17
CA LYS A 4 -18.39 16.57 5.04
C LYS A 4 -18.32 15.42 6.05
N SER A 5 -17.19 14.69 6.05
CA SER A 5 -16.76 13.75 7.09
C SER A 5 -17.85 12.79 7.61
N GLY A 6 -18.30 11.90 6.75
CA GLY A 6 -19.00 10.71 7.16
C GLY A 6 -18.17 9.50 6.75
N LEU A 7 -17.23 9.07 7.60
CA LEU A 7 -16.78 7.69 7.61
C LEU A 7 -18.05 6.85 7.81
N VAL A 8 -18.58 6.32 6.72
CA VAL A 8 -19.65 5.32 6.80
C VAL A 8 -19.01 4.15 7.54
N SER A 9 -19.36 3.99 8.81
CA SER A 9 -19.07 2.79 9.54
C SER A 9 -19.79 1.67 8.80
N LEU A 10 -19.06 0.84 8.05
CA LEU A 10 -19.58 -0.36 7.40
C LEU A 10 -20.18 -1.34 8.42
N SER A 11 -20.00 -1.08 9.73
CA SER A 11 -20.54 -1.86 10.85
C SER A 11 -22.05 -1.73 11.08
N ASN A 12 -22.77 -0.82 10.40
CA ASN A 12 -24.21 -0.61 10.61
C ASN A 12 -25.13 -1.30 9.58
N THR A 13 -24.60 -1.96 8.57
CA THR A 13 -25.38 -2.89 7.78
C THR A 13 -25.29 -4.27 8.42
N GLN A 14 -26.38 -4.64 9.11
CA GLN A 14 -26.65 -5.95 9.69
C GLN A 14 -25.84 -7.08 9.02
N ASN A 15 -24.86 -7.66 9.72
CA ASN A 15 -24.26 -9.01 9.58
C ASN A 15 -24.25 -9.71 8.18
N LYS A 16 -24.38 -8.98 7.08
CA LYS A 16 -24.09 -9.51 5.75
C LYS A 16 -22.68 -9.11 5.37
N GLN A 17 -21.80 -10.08 5.31
CA GLN A 17 -20.51 -9.95 4.65
C GLN A 17 -20.73 -9.37 3.26
N LEU A 18 -20.09 -8.24 2.96
CA LEU A 18 -20.10 -7.67 1.62
C LEU A 18 -19.35 -8.65 0.70
N GLN A 19 -20.08 -9.38 -0.12
CA GLN A 19 -19.48 -10.25 -1.12
C GLN A 19 -19.21 -9.47 -2.39
N SER A 20 -17.97 -9.43 -2.81
CA SER A 20 -17.59 -8.94 -4.11
C SER A 20 -18.06 -9.90 -5.21
N LYS A 21 -18.23 -9.38 -6.43
CA LYS A 21 -18.54 -10.19 -7.61
C LYS A 21 -17.42 -11.20 -7.87
N GLU A 22 -17.78 -12.41 -8.25
CA GLU A 22 -16.81 -13.41 -8.69
C GLU A 22 -16.20 -13.05 -10.06
N VAL A 23 -14.90 -13.15 -10.17
CA VAL A 23 -14.11 -12.84 -11.37
C VAL A 23 -13.18 -14.01 -11.67
N THR A 24 -13.22 -14.50 -12.91
CA THR A 24 -12.37 -15.60 -13.36
C THR A 24 -11.04 -15.06 -13.90
N VAL A 25 -9.92 -15.63 -13.42
CA VAL A 25 -8.58 -15.35 -13.92
C VAL A 25 -7.86 -16.66 -14.19
N GLY A 26 -7.92 -17.16 -15.41
CA GLY A 26 -7.42 -18.51 -15.74
C GLY A 26 -8.18 -19.58 -14.97
N ASN A 27 -7.44 -20.35 -14.17
CA ASN A 27 -7.96 -21.39 -13.28
C ASN A 27 -8.34 -20.87 -11.87
N LEU A 28 -8.20 -19.57 -11.58
CA LEU A 28 -8.52 -18.98 -10.30
C LEU A 28 -9.86 -18.23 -10.34
N MET A 29 -10.62 -18.36 -9.25
CA MET A 29 -11.77 -17.52 -8.95
C MET A 29 -11.42 -16.49 -7.89
N ILE A 30 -11.72 -15.22 -8.12
CA ILE A 30 -11.42 -14.08 -7.24
C ILE A 30 -12.74 -13.43 -6.82
N GLY A 31 -12.88 -13.09 -5.55
CA GLY A 31 -14.10 -12.49 -5.01
C GLY A 31 -15.09 -13.52 -4.49
N GLY A 32 -16.30 -13.10 -4.18
CA GLY A 32 -17.31 -13.97 -3.59
C GLY A 32 -16.85 -14.56 -2.25
N ASP A 33 -17.03 -15.88 -2.11
CA ASP A 33 -16.61 -16.67 -0.96
C ASP A 33 -15.22 -17.32 -1.13
N HIS A 34 -14.51 -17.00 -2.25
CA HIS A 34 -13.21 -17.60 -2.53
C HIS A 34 -12.11 -17.05 -1.60
N PRO A 35 -11.06 -17.83 -1.34
CA PRO A 35 -9.92 -17.39 -0.53
C PRO A 35 -9.23 -16.15 -1.13
N VAL A 36 -8.62 -15.35 -0.28
CA VAL A 36 -7.78 -14.21 -0.72
C VAL A 36 -6.54 -14.72 -1.43
N ILE A 37 -6.35 -14.33 -2.68
CA ILE A 37 -5.28 -14.79 -3.57
C ILE A 37 -3.98 -14.00 -3.31
N ILE A 38 -2.86 -14.70 -3.19
CA ILE A 38 -1.52 -14.12 -3.03
C ILE A 38 -0.90 -13.91 -4.41
N GLN A 39 -0.64 -12.64 -4.73
CA GLN A 39 0.05 -12.24 -5.96
C GLN A 39 1.42 -11.64 -5.64
N SER A 40 2.42 -11.93 -6.48
CA SER A 40 3.69 -11.20 -6.49
C SER A 40 4.07 -10.75 -7.91
N MET A 41 5.29 -10.25 -8.10
CA MET A 41 5.74 -9.68 -9.37
C MET A 41 7.21 -10.02 -9.62
N THR A 42 7.55 -10.34 -10.87
CA THR A 42 8.94 -10.54 -11.27
C THR A 42 9.74 -9.23 -11.26
N THR A 43 11.04 -9.34 -11.00
CA THR A 43 12.02 -8.26 -11.12
C THR A 43 12.88 -8.41 -12.37
N THR A 44 12.80 -9.55 -13.06
CA THR A 44 13.49 -9.83 -14.32
C THR A 44 12.91 -8.99 -15.47
N GLN A 45 13.72 -8.76 -16.48
CA GLN A 45 13.25 -8.17 -17.73
C GLN A 45 12.43 -9.19 -18.51
N THR A 46 11.22 -8.85 -18.93
CA THR A 46 10.30 -9.77 -19.64
C THR A 46 10.86 -10.28 -20.96
N MET A 47 11.81 -9.55 -21.56
CA MET A 47 12.55 -10.00 -22.75
C MET A 47 13.48 -11.19 -22.45
N ASP A 48 13.97 -11.34 -21.23
CA ASP A 48 14.73 -12.51 -20.79
C ASP A 48 13.77 -13.61 -20.31
N VAL A 49 13.34 -14.43 -21.26
CA VAL A 49 12.37 -15.50 -21.02
C VAL A 49 12.89 -16.52 -20.00
N THR A 50 14.18 -16.88 -20.08
CA THR A 50 14.77 -17.90 -19.20
C THR A 50 14.77 -17.47 -17.75
N SER A 51 15.38 -16.31 -17.45
CA SER A 51 15.43 -15.78 -16.09
C SER A 51 14.03 -15.48 -15.53
N THR A 52 13.09 -15.04 -16.41
CA THR A 52 11.71 -14.77 -15.99
C THR A 52 10.97 -16.06 -15.62
N VAL A 53 11.09 -17.11 -16.43
CA VAL A 53 10.51 -18.43 -16.12
C VAL A 53 11.06 -18.99 -14.81
N GLU A 54 12.37 -18.93 -14.60
CA GLU A 54 12.99 -19.38 -13.34
C GLU A 54 12.49 -18.60 -12.13
N GLN A 55 12.32 -17.29 -12.27
CA GLN A 55 11.79 -16.47 -11.17
C GLN A 55 10.31 -16.77 -10.90
N VAL A 56 9.49 -16.97 -11.93
CA VAL A 56 8.08 -17.36 -11.77
C VAL A 56 7.98 -18.70 -11.04
N ILE A 57 8.85 -19.68 -11.38
CA ILE A 57 8.90 -20.97 -10.70
C ILE A 57 9.22 -20.80 -9.21
N ARG A 58 10.28 -20.03 -8.88
CA ARG A 58 10.62 -19.77 -7.46
C ARG A 58 9.47 -19.09 -6.70
N LEU A 59 8.75 -18.17 -7.34
CA LEU A 59 7.56 -17.54 -6.74
C LEU A 59 6.44 -18.55 -6.52
N ALA A 60 6.16 -19.42 -7.49
CA ALA A 60 5.15 -20.47 -7.38
C ALA A 60 5.51 -21.47 -6.27
N ASP A 61 6.77 -21.91 -6.20
CA ASP A 61 7.27 -22.84 -5.17
C ASP A 61 7.20 -22.21 -3.77
N ALA A 62 7.36 -20.89 -3.64
CA ALA A 62 7.13 -20.16 -2.40
C ALA A 62 5.64 -20.05 -2.04
N GLY A 63 4.75 -20.39 -2.97
CA GLY A 63 3.29 -20.38 -2.80
C GLY A 63 2.58 -19.13 -3.31
N CYS A 64 3.17 -18.43 -4.27
CA CYS A 64 2.49 -17.40 -5.04
C CYS A 64 1.48 -18.04 -6.00
N GLU A 65 0.25 -17.55 -5.99
CA GLU A 65 -0.84 -18.13 -6.77
C GLU A 65 -1.03 -17.42 -8.13
N MET A 66 -0.50 -16.21 -8.28
CA MET A 66 -0.60 -15.39 -9.49
C MET A 66 0.64 -14.52 -9.64
N VAL A 67 1.28 -14.49 -10.80
CA VAL A 67 2.50 -13.71 -11.01
C VAL A 67 2.31 -12.61 -12.03
N ARG A 68 2.72 -11.38 -11.67
CA ARG A 68 2.68 -10.21 -12.53
C ARG A 68 4.07 -9.93 -13.13
N MET A 69 4.09 -9.55 -14.41
CA MET A 69 5.30 -9.18 -15.15
C MET A 69 5.14 -7.81 -15.79
N THR A 70 6.20 -7.02 -15.86
CA THR A 70 6.21 -5.76 -16.63
C THR A 70 6.01 -6.06 -18.11
N THR A 71 5.22 -5.22 -18.79
CA THR A 71 4.97 -5.36 -20.23
C THR A 71 4.94 -3.97 -20.85
N GLN A 72 6.13 -3.49 -21.27
CA GLN A 72 6.33 -2.09 -21.66
C GLN A 72 6.06 -1.83 -23.14
N ASN A 73 6.23 -2.84 -23.97
CA ASN A 73 6.12 -2.74 -25.43
C ASN A 73 5.57 -4.04 -26.03
N ILE A 74 5.23 -3.99 -27.31
CA ILE A 74 4.66 -5.11 -28.06
C ILE A 74 5.61 -6.32 -28.11
N ARG A 75 6.93 -6.10 -28.13
CA ARG A 75 7.91 -7.22 -28.14
C ARG A 75 7.85 -7.99 -26.83
N GLU A 76 7.79 -7.29 -25.69
CA GLU A 76 7.59 -7.93 -24.38
C GLU A 76 6.24 -8.64 -24.29
N ALA A 77 5.15 -8.06 -24.84
CA ALA A 77 3.84 -8.71 -24.86
C ALA A 77 3.90 -10.07 -25.59
N HIS A 78 4.63 -10.19 -26.69
CA HIS A 78 4.82 -11.45 -27.38
C HIS A 78 5.66 -12.47 -26.60
N GLN A 79 6.61 -12.04 -25.73
CA GLN A 79 7.37 -12.98 -24.90
C GLN A 79 6.49 -13.66 -23.84
N LEU A 80 5.38 -13.02 -23.41
CA LEU A 80 4.46 -13.60 -22.44
C LEU A 80 3.96 -14.99 -22.85
N SER A 81 3.65 -15.17 -24.14
CA SER A 81 3.25 -16.47 -24.68
C SER A 81 4.36 -17.53 -24.55
N LYS A 82 5.63 -17.15 -24.82
CA LYS A 82 6.76 -18.07 -24.67
C LYS A 82 7.00 -18.42 -23.21
N ILE A 83 6.91 -17.43 -22.30
CA ILE A 83 7.05 -17.64 -20.86
C ILE A 83 5.97 -18.61 -20.38
N LYS A 84 4.69 -18.33 -20.72
CA LYS A 84 3.57 -19.20 -20.35
C LYS A 84 3.74 -20.63 -20.85
N ASN A 85 4.02 -20.80 -22.15
CA ASN A 85 4.19 -22.12 -22.75
C ASN A 85 5.36 -22.90 -22.12
N THR A 86 6.43 -22.21 -21.71
CA THR A 86 7.57 -22.83 -21.04
C THR A 86 7.21 -23.26 -19.62
N LEU A 87 6.44 -22.43 -18.88
CA LEU A 87 5.93 -22.76 -17.53
C LEU A 87 5.03 -24.00 -17.58
N VAL A 88 4.05 -24.03 -18.49
CA VAL A 88 3.14 -25.18 -18.66
C VAL A 88 3.92 -26.45 -18.99
N LYS A 89 4.91 -26.41 -19.90
CA LYS A 89 5.78 -27.56 -20.19
C LYS A 89 6.57 -28.05 -18.97
N LYS A 90 6.84 -27.19 -18.01
CA LYS A 90 7.52 -27.52 -16.75
C LYS A 90 6.54 -27.89 -15.61
N GLY A 91 5.23 -27.97 -15.89
CA GLY A 91 4.19 -28.35 -14.92
C GLY A 91 3.64 -27.20 -14.08
N TYR A 92 3.91 -25.95 -14.43
CA TYR A 92 3.42 -24.76 -13.73
C TYR A 92 2.29 -24.10 -14.54
N ASP A 93 1.07 -24.18 -14.03
CA ASP A 93 -0.13 -23.60 -14.65
C ASP A 93 -0.77 -22.54 -13.73
N LEU A 94 0.01 -21.53 -13.33
CA LEU A 94 -0.48 -20.41 -12.57
C LEU A 94 -0.82 -19.23 -13.50
N PRO A 95 -1.87 -18.44 -13.21
CA PRO A 95 -2.23 -17.28 -14.02
C PRO A 95 -1.15 -16.21 -14.04
N LEU A 96 -0.90 -15.66 -15.22
CA LEU A 96 0.03 -14.58 -15.44
C LEU A 96 -0.70 -13.24 -15.63
N VAL A 97 -0.07 -12.17 -15.18
CA VAL A 97 -0.62 -10.81 -15.28
C VAL A 97 0.35 -9.90 -16.03
N ALA A 98 -0.07 -9.31 -17.13
CA ALA A 98 0.69 -8.29 -17.83
C ALA A 98 0.47 -6.91 -17.16
N ASP A 99 1.55 -6.26 -16.75
CA ASP A 99 1.52 -4.90 -16.18
C ASP A 99 1.84 -3.88 -17.27
N VAL A 100 0.78 -3.36 -17.88
CA VAL A 100 0.89 -2.44 -19.01
C VAL A 100 0.75 -1.00 -18.56
N HIS A 101 1.66 -0.16 -19.02
CA HIS A 101 1.63 1.28 -18.83
C HIS A 101 1.70 1.98 -20.19
N PHE A 102 1.01 3.11 -20.33
CA PHE A 102 1.17 4.09 -21.39
C PHE A 102 0.71 3.70 -22.81
N ASN A 103 0.57 2.46 -23.18
CA ASN A 103 0.26 2.09 -24.55
C ASN A 103 -0.89 1.09 -24.64
N PRO A 104 -2.11 1.53 -25.01
CA PRO A 104 -3.28 0.65 -25.17
C PRO A 104 -3.02 -0.55 -26.09
N LYS A 105 -2.25 -0.39 -27.16
CA LYS A 105 -1.95 -1.51 -28.10
C LYS A 105 -1.14 -2.63 -27.45
N VAL A 106 -0.30 -2.32 -26.48
CA VAL A 106 0.43 -3.35 -25.71
C VAL A 106 -0.55 -4.15 -24.86
N ALA A 107 -1.54 -3.51 -24.24
CA ALA A 107 -2.59 -4.19 -23.48
C ALA A 107 -3.44 -5.12 -24.36
N GLU A 108 -3.81 -4.66 -25.56
CA GLU A 108 -4.56 -5.44 -26.56
C GLU A 108 -3.81 -6.73 -26.99
N VAL A 109 -2.50 -6.63 -27.20
CA VAL A 109 -1.65 -7.79 -27.55
C VAL A 109 -1.49 -8.71 -26.33
N ALA A 110 -1.18 -8.16 -25.16
CA ALA A 110 -0.97 -8.94 -23.93
C ALA A 110 -2.23 -9.69 -23.51
N ALA A 111 -3.43 -9.09 -23.68
CA ALA A 111 -4.70 -9.71 -23.34
C ALA A 111 -5.00 -11.02 -24.09
N GLN A 112 -4.33 -11.26 -25.21
CA GLN A 112 -4.42 -12.50 -25.97
C GLN A 112 -3.46 -13.60 -25.47
N MET A 113 -2.53 -13.25 -24.57
CA MET A 113 -1.41 -14.11 -24.18
C MET A 113 -1.45 -14.55 -22.72
N VAL A 114 -2.15 -13.79 -21.86
CA VAL A 114 -2.21 -14.02 -20.41
C VAL A 114 -3.63 -13.90 -19.88
N GLU A 115 -3.85 -14.35 -18.65
CA GLU A 115 -5.17 -14.43 -18.02
C GLU A 115 -5.66 -13.11 -17.46
N LYS A 116 -4.76 -12.15 -17.20
CA LYS A 116 -5.13 -10.84 -16.71
C LYS A 116 -4.20 -9.74 -17.23
N VAL A 117 -4.77 -8.60 -17.56
CA VAL A 117 -4.02 -7.38 -17.90
C VAL A 117 -4.29 -6.32 -16.85
N ARG A 118 -3.24 -5.66 -16.36
CA ARG A 118 -3.37 -4.46 -15.53
C ARG A 118 -3.14 -3.22 -16.38
N ILE A 119 -4.08 -2.30 -16.29
CA ILE A 119 -3.97 -0.94 -16.84
C ILE A 119 -4.03 0.08 -15.70
N ASN A 120 -3.43 1.26 -15.93
CA ASN A 120 -3.47 2.36 -14.97
C ASN A 120 -4.23 3.55 -15.57
N PRO A 121 -5.39 3.92 -15.03
CA PRO A 121 -6.20 5.03 -15.52
C PRO A 121 -5.41 6.32 -15.76
N GLY A 122 -4.52 6.66 -14.83
CA GLY A 122 -3.78 7.91 -14.88
C GLY A 122 -2.74 8.03 -16.00
N ASN A 123 -2.38 6.92 -16.66
CA ASN A 123 -1.40 6.95 -17.76
C ASN A 123 -1.78 6.07 -18.98
N TYR A 124 -3.03 5.61 -19.04
CA TYR A 124 -3.49 4.78 -20.14
C TYR A 124 -3.77 5.61 -21.41
N VAL A 125 -4.38 6.79 -21.26
CA VAL A 125 -4.74 7.71 -22.36
C VAL A 125 -4.22 9.12 -22.13
N ASP A 126 -4.38 9.70 -20.95
CA ASP A 126 -4.25 11.13 -20.61
C ASP A 126 -2.80 11.59 -20.39
N ARG A 127 -1.91 11.29 -21.27
CA ARG A 127 -0.49 11.26 -20.98
C ARG A 127 0.25 12.58 -20.84
N ASN A 128 -0.21 13.71 -21.37
CA ASN A 128 0.57 14.96 -21.41
C ASN A 128 -0.27 16.23 -21.65
N ASN A 129 -1.49 16.30 -21.19
CA ASN A 129 -2.19 17.58 -21.24
C ASN A 129 -1.70 18.44 -20.07
N LEU A 130 -0.86 19.42 -20.36
CA LEU A 130 -0.47 20.49 -19.42
C LEU A 130 -1.66 21.39 -19.02
N LYS A 131 -2.88 21.01 -19.40
CA LYS A 131 -4.08 21.78 -19.13
C LYS A 131 -4.42 21.67 -17.63
N ILE A 132 -4.57 22.85 -16.99
CA ILE A 132 -4.81 22.98 -15.55
C ILE A 132 -6.32 23.04 -15.24
N ASP A 133 -7.12 23.56 -16.18
CA ASP A 133 -8.57 23.71 -16.02
C ASP A 133 -9.33 23.03 -17.17
N TYR A 134 -10.44 22.39 -16.83
CA TYR A 134 -11.34 21.73 -17.76
C TYR A 134 -12.76 22.23 -17.54
N THR A 135 -13.44 22.67 -18.60
CA THR A 135 -14.89 22.83 -18.59
C THR A 135 -15.56 21.45 -18.56
N ASP A 136 -16.82 21.36 -18.15
CA ASP A 136 -17.55 20.09 -18.15
C ASP A 136 -17.64 19.44 -19.55
N SER A 137 -17.79 20.25 -20.61
CA SER A 137 -17.79 19.76 -21.99
C SER A 137 -16.43 19.18 -22.42
N GLU A 138 -15.34 19.84 -22.08
CA GLU A 138 -13.98 19.33 -22.35
C GLU A 138 -13.68 18.05 -21.55
N TYR A 139 -14.15 18.00 -20.32
CA TYR A 139 -14.02 16.81 -19.49
C TYR A 139 -14.71 15.60 -20.13
N LEU A 140 -15.92 15.77 -20.65
CA LEU A 140 -16.67 14.71 -21.36
C LEU A 140 -15.98 14.28 -22.66
N VAL A 141 -15.33 15.20 -23.38
CA VAL A 141 -14.52 14.85 -24.57
C VAL A 141 -13.34 13.94 -24.18
N GLU A 142 -12.67 14.21 -23.07
CA GLU A 142 -11.57 13.34 -22.60
C GLU A 142 -12.10 11.95 -22.18
N ILE A 143 -13.26 11.85 -21.53
CA ILE A 143 -13.90 10.56 -21.21
C ILE A 143 -14.19 9.79 -22.50
N GLU A 144 -14.69 10.44 -23.52
CA GLU A 144 -14.95 9.80 -24.82
C GLU A 144 -13.67 9.28 -25.48
N LYS A 145 -12.55 10.01 -25.38
CA LYS A 145 -11.23 9.52 -25.83
C LYS A 145 -10.80 8.27 -25.09
N ILE A 146 -11.02 8.25 -23.77
CA ILE A 146 -10.73 7.05 -22.94
C ILE A 146 -11.59 5.88 -23.44
N ARG A 147 -12.88 6.09 -23.65
CA ARG A 147 -13.79 5.07 -24.16
C ARG A 147 -13.31 4.49 -25.50
N GLN A 148 -12.95 5.34 -26.45
CA GLN A 148 -12.44 4.92 -27.76
C GLN A 148 -11.17 4.07 -27.70
N LYS A 149 -10.32 4.29 -26.69
CA LYS A 149 -9.08 3.53 -26.49
C LYS A 149 -9.27 2.28 -25.65
N LEU A 150 -10.28 2.25 -24.78
CA LEU A 150 -10.53 1.13 -23.87
C LEU A 150 -11.40 0.04 -24.53
N VAL A 151 -12.44 0.42 -25.32
CA VAL A 151 -13.38 -0.51 -25.94
C VAL A 151 -12.68 -1.61 -26.76
N PRO A 152 -11.68 -1.34 -27.61
CA PRO A 152 -10.97 -2.40 -28.33
C PRO A 152 -10.32 -3.44 -27.41
N LEU A 153 -9.77 -3.01 -26.26
CA LEU A 153 -9.25 -3.93 -25.26
C LEU A 153 -10.36 -4.79 -24.63
N LEU A 154 -11.53 -4.19 -24.32
CA LEU A 154 -12.68 -4.91 -23.75
C LEU A 154 -13.16 -6.02 -24.69
N ASP A 155 -13.24 -5.76 -26.00
CA ASP A 155 -13.65 -6.75 -27.01
C ASP A 155 -12.67 -7.92 -27.08
N ILE A 156 -11.36 -7.64 -27.04
CA ILE A 156 -10.32 -8.66 -27.01
C ILE A 156 -10.42 -9.48 -25.71
N CYS A 157 -10.59 -8.82 -24.57
CA CYS A 157 -10.71 -9.49 -23.28
C CYS A 157 -11.95 -10.39 -23.20
N LYS A 158 -13.09 -9.98 -23.77
CA LYS A 158 -14.29 -10.84 -23.92
C LYS A 158 -13.98 -12.08 -24.75
N LYS A 159 -13.32 -11.90 -25.89
CA LYS A 159 -12.98 -12.99 -26.81
C LYS A 159 -12.03 -14.01 -26.19
N HIS A 160 -11.07 -13.56 -25.37
CA HIS A 160 -10.04 -14.41 -24.80
C HIS A 160 -10.28 -14.79 -23.32
N ASN A 161 -11.42 -14.38 -22.76
CA ASN A 161 -11.75 -14.56 -21.33
C ASN A 161 -10.68 -13.98 -20.40
N THR A 162 -10.10 -12.84 -20.75
CA THR A 162 -9.04 -12.18 -20.02
C THR A 162 -9.62 -11.16 -19.03
N ALA A 163 -9.25 -11.24 -17.76
CA ALA A 163 -9.65 -10.26 -16.76
C ALA A 163 -8.87 -8.95 -16.92
N ILE A 164 -9.49 -7.84 -16.52
CA ILE A 164 -8.80 -6.54 -16.45
C ILE A 164 -8.68 -6.10 -14.99
N ARG A 165 -7.47 -5.71 -14.57
CA ARG A 165 -7.30 -4.95 -13.35
C ARG A 165 -7.16 -3.46 -13.65
N ILE A 166 -8.14 -2.68 -13.20
CA ILE A 166 -8.07 -1.22 -13.18
C ILE A 166 -7.25 -0.85 -11.93
N GLY A 167 -6.00 -0.42 -12.15
CA GLY A 167 -5.02 -0.24 -11.09
C GLY A 167 -4.56 1.19 -10.95
N THR A 168 -5.28 2.00 -10.17
CA THR A 168 -4.96 3.39 -9.90
C THR A 168 -3.89 3.50 -8.83
N ASN A 169 -2.87 4.33 -9.09
CA ASN A 169 -1.84 4.71 -8.12
C ASN A 169 -1.95 6.20 -7.80
N TYR A 170 -1.79 6.56 -6.53
CA TYR A 170 -1.82 7.94 -6.04
C TYR A 170 -0.86 8.87 -6.80
N GLY A 171 0.37 8.42 -7.04
CA GLY A 171 1.40 9.20 -7.72
C GLY A 171 1.25 9.32 -9.25
N SER A 172 0.19 8.78 -9.84
CA SER A 172 0.02 8.79 -11.30
C SER A 172 -1.41 9.10 -11.75
N LEU A 173 -2.11 9.95 -11.01
CA LEU A 173 -3.41 10.46 -11.44
C LEU A 173 -3.26 11.35 -12.68
N SER A 174 -4.23 11.31 -13.59
CA SER A 174 -4.23 12.18 -14.77
C SER A 174 -4.43 13.65 -14.39
N ASN A 175 -3.90 14.57 -15.20
CA ASN A 175 -4.04 16.01 -14.95
C ASN A 175 -5.52 16.44 -14.85
N ARG A 176 -6.40 15.82 -15.60
CA ARG A 176 -7.84 16.05 -15.54
C ARG A 176 -8.44 15.71 -14.18
N ILE A 177 -8.02 14.59 -13.61
CA ILE A 177 -8.44 14.18 -12.25
C ILE A 177 -7.81 15.12 -11.22
N LEU A 178 -6.53 15.45 -11.34
CA LEU A 178 -5.84 16.38 -10.44
C LEU A 178 -6.50 17.76 -10.43
N ALA A 179 -6.87 18.28 -11.60
CA ALA A 179 -7.54 19.56 -11.74
C ALA A 179 -8.92 19.59 -11.05
N LYS A 180 -9.72 18.52 -11.19
CA LYS A 180 -11.10 18.47 -10.69
C LYS A 180 -11.21 18.02 -9.24
N TYR A 181 -10.42 17.04 -8.82
CA TYR A 181 -10.56 16.35 -7.53
C TYR A 181 -9.30 16.46 -6.65
N GLY A 182 -8.20 16.99 -7.18
CA GLY A 182 -6.91 17.04 -6.51
C GLY A 182 -6.24 15.67 -6.38
N ASN A 183 -5.03 15.67 -5.81
CA ASN A 183 -4.33 14.44 -5.44
C ASN A 183 -4.86 13.93 -4.09
N THR A 184 -6.02 13.29 -4.09
CA THR A 184 -6.80 12.91 -2.91
C THR A 184 -7.37 11.50 -3.04
N ALA A 185 -7.90 10.94 -1.94
CA ALA A 185 -8.65 9.69 -1.95
C ALA A 185 -9.84 9.75 -2.94
N VAL A 186 -10.55 10.88 -2.99
CA VAL A 186 -11.66 11.10 -3.94
C VAL A 186 -11.15 11.06 -5.38
N GLY A 187 -10.03 11.73 -5.68
CA GLY A 187 -9.42 11.70 -7.02
C GLY A 187 -9.04 10.28 -7.47
N MET A 188 -8.50 9.46 -6.56
CA MET A 188 -8.21 8.06 -6.84
C MET A 188 -9.47 7.26 -7.16
N VAL A 189 -10.53 7.45 -6.38
CA VAL A 189 -11.82 6.76 -6.57
C VAL A 189 -12.45 7.16 -7.90
N GLU A 190 -12.59 8.45 -8.18
CA GLU A 190 -13.21 8.94 -9.43
C GLU A 190 -12.41 8.49 -10.67
N SER A 191 -11.08 8.53 -10.61
CA SER A 191 -10.21 7.99 -11.67
C SER A 191 -10.48 6.52 -11.97
N THR A 192 -10.85 5.74 -10.96
CA THR A 192 -11.18 4.31 -11.11
C THR A 192 -12.60 4.13 -11.63
N ILE A 193 -13.56 4.84 -11.04
CA ILE A 193 -14.99 4.73 -11.37
C ILE A 193 -15.26 5.09 -12.84
N GLU A 194 -14.61 6.11 -13.39
CA GLU A 194 -14.75 6.46 -14.81
C GLU A 194 -14.45 5.28 -15.74
N PHE A 195 -13.38 4.53 -15.46
CA PHE A 195 -13.05 3.33 -16.23
C PHE A 195 -14.03 2.18 -15.99
N VAL A 196 -14.50 2.00 -14.75
CA VAL A 196 -15.52 1.00 -14.40
C VAL A 196 -16.81 1.28 -15.17
N GLU A 197 -17.28 2.52 -15.22
CA GLU A 197 -18.51 2.89 -15.93
C GLU A 197 -18.40 2.61 -17.44
N ILE A 198 -17.25 2.90 -18.05
CA ILE A 198 -17.00 2.56 -19.47
C ILE A 198 -17.09 1.03 -19.68
N CYS A 199 -16.47 0.24 -18.79
CA CYS A 199 -16.51 -1.22 -18.84
C CYS A 199 -17.95 -1.74 -18.72
N ARG A 200 -18.71 -1.25 -17.74
CA ARG A 200 -20.11 -1.63 -17.50
C ARG A 200 -21.02 -1.27 -18.66
N ASN A 201 -20.89 -0.05 -19.20
CA ASN A 201 -21.63 0.39 -20.37
C ASN A 201 -21.33 -0.48 -21.61
N HIS A 202 -20.13 -1.07 -21.66
CA HIS A 202 -19.74 -2.04 -22.68
C HIS A 202 -20.03 -3.50 -22.27
N GLN A 203 -20.78 -3.75 -21.18
CA GLN A 203 -21.12 -5.08 -20.66
C GLN A 203 -19.87 -5.96 -20.39
N PHE A 204 -18.79 -5.36 -19.87
CA PHE A 204 -17.60 -6.06 -19.45
C PHE A 204 -17.49 -6.05 -17.92
N GLU A 205 -17.59 -7.23 -17.31
CA GLU A 205 -17.72 -7.40 -15.86
C GLU A 205 -16.54 -8.17 -15.22
N ASN A 206 -15.59 -8.68 -16.03
CA ASN A 206 -14.45 -9.44 -15.52
C ASN A 206 -13.36 -8.48 -15.00
N LEU A 207 -13.68 -7.73 -13.94
CA LEU A 207 -12.91 -6.63 -13.40
C LEU A 207 -12.39 -6.91 -12.00
N VAL A 208 -11.13 -6.54 -11.76
CA VAL A 208 -10.52 -6.41 -10.43
C VAL A 208 -10.07 -4.95 -10.28
N LEU A 209 -10.30 -4.34 -9.13
CA LEU A 209 -9.93 -2.94 -8.89
C LEU A 209 -8.79 -2.84 -7.88
N SER A 210 -7.99 -1.79 -7.96
CA SER A 210 -6.99 -1.49 -6.93
C SER A 210 -6.68 -0.02 -6.84
N LEU A 211 -6.62 0.50 -5.62
CA LEU A 211 -6.14 1.83 -5.28
C LEU A 211 -4.89 1.67 -4.43
N LYS A 212 -3.77 2.19 -4.90
CA LYS A 212 -2.47 2.02 -4.23
C LYS A 212 -1.79 3.35 -3.94
N SER A 213 -1.15 3.40 -2.78
CA SER A 213 -0.32 4.52 -2.33
C SER A 213 0.82 4.00 -1.47
N SER A 214 1.93 4.73 -1.40
CA SER A 214 2.98 4.56 -0.41
C SER A 214 2.55 5.02 0.99
N ASN A 215 1.49 5.83 1.08
CA ASN A 215 0.84 6.21 2.34
C ASN A 215 -0.25 5.20 2.67
N ALA A 216 -0.04 4.39 3.72
CA ALA A 216 -0.96 3.33 4.12
C ALA A 216 -2.35 3.86 4.52
N ARG A 217 -2.43 5.00 5.21
CA ARG A 217 -3.72 5.61 5.60
C ARG A 217 -4.53 6.07 4.39
N LEU A 218 -3.88 6.70 3.41
CA LEU A 218 -4.53 7.12 2.18
C LEU A 218 -5.04 5.91 1.37
N MET A 219 -4.26 4.81 1.33
CA MET A 219 -4.69 3.57 0.69
C MET A 219 -5.94 2.99 1.38
N ILE A 220 -5.97 2.98 2.72
CA ILE A 220 -7.13 2.53 3.50
C ILE A 220 -8.35 3.40 3.21
N GLU A 221 -8.21 4.72 3.32
CA GLU A 221 -9.27 5.68 3.08
C GLU A 221 -9.85 5.57 1.67
N SER A 222 -9.00 5.57 0.65
CA SER A 222 -9.43 5.47 -0.74
C SER A 222 -10.10 4.13 -1.05
N SER A 223 -9.61 3.01 -0.48
CA SER A 223 -10.22 1.70 -0.67
C SER A 223 -11.60 1.61 -0.01
N LYS A 224 -11.76 2.11 1.22
CA LYS A 224 -13.07 2.17 1.90
C LYS A 224 -14.05 3.06 1.14
N LEU A 225 -13.59 4.21 0.64
CA LEU A 225 -14.41 5.12 -0.16
C LEU A 225 -14.83 4.47 -1.49
N LEU A 226 -13.93 3.74 -2.16
CA LEU A 226 -14.26 3.01 -3.39
C LEU A 226 -15.34 1.94 -3.13
N VAL A 227 -15.22 1.17 -2.05
CA VAL A 227 -16.22 0.17 -1.67
C VAL A 227 -17.57 0.82 -1.43
N ALA A 228 -17.63 1.89 -0.64
CA ALA A 228 -18.86 2.63 -0.39
C ALA A 228 -19.49 3.13 -1.70
N ARG A 229 -18.68 3.70 -2.60
CA ARG A 229 -19.13 4.21 -3.90
C ARG A 229 -19.66 3.11 -4.82
N MET A 230 -19.02 1.93 -4.83
CA MET A 230 -19.50 0.79 -5.60
C MET A 230 -20.85 0.29 -5.09
N ILE A 231 -21.01 0.18 -3.77
CA ILE A 231 -22.27 -0.28 -3.14
C ILE A 231 -23.42 0.70 -3.43
N GLU A 232 -23.17 2.00 -3.29
CA GLU A 232 -24.14 3.05 -3.64
C GLU A 232 -24.62 2.94 -5.10
N ASN A 233 -23.73 2.51 -6.01
CA ASN A 233 -24.04 2.30 -7.43
C ASN A 233 -24.58 0.88 -7.76
N GLY A 234 -24.81 0.04 -6.75
CA GLY A 234 -25.41 -1.28 -6.91
C GLY A 234 -24.47 -2.37 -7.47
N TYR A 235 -23.15 -2.20 -7.32
CA TYR A 235 -22.16 -3.23 -7.70
C TYR A 235 -21.00 -3.28 -6.70
N TYR A 236 -20.27 -4.40 -6.68
CA TYR A 236 -19.06 -4.54 -5.86
C TYR A 236 -18.08 -5.50 -6.54
N TYR A 237 -17.04 -4.95 -7.17
CA TYR A 237 -15.97 -5.73 -7.79
C TYR A 237 -14.88 -6.08 -6.77
N PRO A 238 -14.18 -7.22 -6.97
CA PRO A 238 -13.08 -7.62 -6.10
C PRO A 238 -11.94 -6.61 -6.12
N LEU A 239 -11.29 -6.47 -4.94
CA LEU A 239 -10.18 -5.58 -4.76
C LEU A 239 -8.84 -6.31 -4.63
N HIS A 240 -7.82 -5.75 -5.30
CA HIS A 240 -6.43 -6.13 -5.13
C HIS A 240 -5.73 -5.11 -4.21
N LEU A 241 -5.33 -5.55 -3.02
CA LEU A 241 -4.72 -4.70 -2.02
C LEU A 241 -3.19 -4.69 -2.11
N GLY A 242 -2.57 -3.59 -1.70
CA GLY A 242 -1.12 -3.49 -1.55
C GLY A 242 -0.67 -2.06 -1.32
N VAL A 243 0.17 -1.87 -0.31
CA VAL A 243 0.91 -0.61 -0.12
C VAL A 243 2.07 -0.61 -1.10
N THR A 244 2.22 0.46 -1.90
CA THR A 244 3.36 0.62 -2.80
C THR A 244 4.58 1.13 -2.05
N GLU A 245 5.77 0.83 -2.54
CA GLU A 245 7.04 1.39 -2.06
C GLU A 245 7.18 1.30 -0.53
N ALA A 246 6.78 0.16 0.05
CA ALA A 246 6.76 -0.02 1.51
C ALA A 246 8.17 -0.02 2.15
N GLY A 247 9.21 -0.21 1.35
CA GLY A 247 10.59 -0.36 1.82
C GLY A 247 10.93 -1.82 2.14
N ASP A 248 11.92 -2.04 2.99
CA ASP A 248 12.46 -3.35 3.33
C ASP A 248 12.37 -3.64 4.84
N GLY A 249 12.78 -4.83 5.23
CA GLY A 249 12.92 -5.25 6.61
C GLY A 249 11.63 -5.11 7.41
N ARG A 250 11.75 -4.70 8.68
CA ARG A 250 10.62 -4.52 9.58
C ARG A 250 9.71 -3.38 9.14
N ASP A 251 10.27 -2.26 8.70
CA ASP A 251 9.50 -1.09 8.30
C ASP A 251 8.54 -1.41 7.14
N GLY A 252 9.04 -2.13 6.13
CA GLY A 252 8.21 -2.56 5.00
C GLY A 252 7.09 -3.51 5.40
N ARG A 253 7.39 -4.46 6.29
CA ARG A 253 6.41 -5.42 6.80
C ARG A 253 5.33 -4.76 7.65
N VAL A 254 5.73 -3.88 8.57
CA VAL A 254 4.81 -3.10 9.40
C VAL A 254 3.91 -2.21 8.54
N LYS A 255 4.49 -1.52 7.53
CA LYS A 255 3.74 -0.64 6.63
C LYS A 255 2.74 -1.42 5.76
N ALA A 256 3.15 -2.58 5.23
CA ALA A 256 2.27 -3.48 4.48
C ALA A 256 1.12 -4.00 5.35
N ALA A 257 1.42 -4.45 6.57
CA ALA A 257 0.43 -4.95 7.51
C ALA A 257 -0.55 -3.87 7.97
N THR A 258 -0.07 -2.65 8.21
CA THR A 258 -0.93 -1.48 8.54
C THR A 258 -2.01 -1.27 7.46
N GLY A 259 -1.63 -1.28 6.19
CA GLY A 259 -2.57 -1.03 5.10
C GLY A 259 -3.41 -2.25 4.74
N ILE A 260 -2.77 -3.37 4.41
CA ILE A 260 -3.46 -4.59 3.97
C ILE A 260 -4.26 -5.20 5.12
N GLY A 261 -3.65 -5.33 6.31
CA GLY A 261 -4.30 -5.95 7.46
C GLY A 261 -5.53 -5.19 7.95
N ASN A 262 -5.47 -3.84 7.96
CA ASN A 262 -6.65 -3.01 8.27
C ASN A 262 -7.82 -3.31 7.33
N LEU A 263 -7.57 -3.36 6.02
CA LEU A 263 -8.63 -3.60 5.03
C LEU A 263 -9.19 -5.03 5.14
N LEU A 264 -8.34 -6.04 5.30
CA LEU A 264 -8.77 -7.42 5.52
C LEU A 264 -9.63 -7.55 6.80
N LEU A 265 -9.26 -6.87 7.89
CA LEU A 265 -10.07 -6.80 9.12
C LEU A 265 -11.44 -6.11 8.91
N ASN A 266 -11.56 -5.26 7.90
CA ASN A 266 -12.84 -4.69 7.48
C ASN A 266 -13.59 -5.56 6.45
N GLY A 267 -13.10 -6.77 6.13
CA GLY A 267 -13.67 -7.66 5.11
C GLY A 267 -13.48 -7.16 3.69
N ILE A 268 -12.48 -6.30 3.45
CA ILE A 268 -12.17 -5.73 2.15
C ILE A 268 -10.87 -6.36 1.62
N GLY A 269 -10.93 -6.92 0.41
CA GLY A 269 -9.77 -7.45 -0.30
C GLY A 269 -9.90 -8.91 -0.68
N ASP A 270 -9.70 -9.18 -1.95
CA ASP A 270 -9.85 -10.48 -2.58
C ASP A 270 -8.54 -11.01 -3.14
N THR A 271 -7.59 -10.12 -3.41
CA THR A 271 -6.20 -10.48 -3.71
C THR A 271 -5.26 -9.48 -3.05
N ILE A 272 -4.05 -9.92 -2.68
CA ILE A 272 -3.06 -9.05 -2.06
C ILE A 272 -1.69 -9.17 -2.71
N ARG A 273 -0.90 -8.08 -2.64
CA ARG A 273 0.54 -8.10 -2.83
C ARG A 273 1.22 -7.29 -1.73
N VAL A 274 2.08 -7.95 -0.98
CA VAL A 274 3.09 -7.26 -0.15
C VAL A 274 4.22 -6.81 -1.08
N SER A 275 4.63 -5.54 -1.02
CA SER A 275 5.66 -4.97 -1.89
C SER A 275 6.87 -4.57 -1.05
N LEU A 276 7.91 -5.41 -1.03
CA LEU A 276 9.14 -5.18 -0.28
C LEU A 276 10.31 -4.87 -1.22
N THR A 277 11.22 -4.00 -0.78
CA THR A 277 12.50 -3.76 -1.45
C THR A 277 13.48 -4.89 -1.12
N GLU A 278 13.04 -6.12 -1.40
CA GLU A 278 13.74 -7.38 -1.16
C GLU A 278 13.56 -8.30 -2.39
N LYS A 279 14.08 -9.54 -2.31
CA LYS A 279 13.75 -10.57 -3.31
C LYS A 279 12.23 -10.82 -3.26
N PRO A 280 11.53 -10.90 -4.41
CA PRO A 280 10.07 -11.05 -4.42
C PRO A 280 9.56 -12.30 -3.69
N GLU A 281 10.38 -13.34 -3.61
CA GLU A 281 10.07 -14.56 -2.86
C GLU A 281 9.84 -14.27 -1.37
N ASN A 282 10.50 -13.25 -0.80
CA ASN A 282 10.33 -12.82 0.60
C ASN A 282 8.99 -12.13 0.86
N GLU A 283 8.29 -11.67 -0.18
CA GLU A 283 6.94 -11.10 -0.06
C GLU A 283 5.91 -12.18 0.34
N ILE A 284 6.10 -13.42 -0.13
CA ILE A 284 5.10 -14.49 -0.06
C ILE A 284 4.83 -14.95 1.39
N PRO A 285 5.84 -15.24 2.25
CA PRO A 285 5.57 -15.61 3.63
C PRO A 285 4.81 -14.53 4.40
N VAL A 286 5.12 -13.25 4.15
CA VAL A 286 4.44 -12.10 4.80
C VAL A 286 2.99 -12.01 4.32
N ALA A 287 2.76 -12.15 3.02
CA ALA A 287 1.42 -12.14 2.44
C ALA A 287 0.58 -13.31 2.98
N ARG A 288 1.17 -14.52 3.02
CA ARG A 288 0.52 -15.72 3.56
C ARG A 288 0.11 -15.52 5.01
N GLN A 289 1.00 -15.00 5.84
CA GLN A 289 0.71 -14.73 7.26
C GLN A 289 -0.45 -13.74 7.42
N LEU A 290 -0.53 -12.68 6.61
CA LEU A 290 -1.65 -11.74 6.63
C LEU A 290 -2.97 -12.40 6.19
N VAL A 291 -2.93 -13.26 5.16
CA VAL A 291 -4.12 -13.99 4.69
C VAL A 291 -4.57 -15.03 5.73
N GLU A 292 -3.66 -15.76 6.35
CA GLU A 292 -3.99 -16.73 7.42
C GLU A 292 -4.62 -16.04 8.64
N LEU A 293 -4.15 -14.85 9.00
CA LEU A 293 -4.68 -14.10 10.13
C LEU A 293 -6.03 -13.44 9.82
N TYR A 294 -6.18 -12.85 8.63
CA TYR A 294 -7.28 -11.90 8.36
C TYR A 294 -8.02 -12.15 7.03
N GLY A 295 -7.55 -13.04 6.19
CA GLY A 295 -8.20 -13.37 4.89
C GLY A 295 -9.40 -14.30 5.01
N LYS A 296 -9.99 -14.41 6.21
CA LYS A 296 -11.16 -15.24 6.51
C LYS A 296 -12.42 -14.39 6.56
N ARG A 297 -13.58 -15.06 6.67
CA ARG A 297 -14.83 -14.35 6.93
C ARG A 297 -14.74 -13.55 8.23
N ILE A 298 -15.45 -12.44 8.31
CA ILE A 298 -15.45 -11.57 9.50
C ILE A 298 -15.86 -12.36 10.77
N SER A 299 -16.76 -13.33 10.65
CA SER A 299 -17.15 -14.23 11.75
C SER A 299 -16.00 -15.09 12.31
N ASP A 300 -14.99 -15.37 11.48
CA ASP A 300 -13.90 -16.30 11.78
C ASP A 300 -12.59 -15.56 12.07
N LEU A 301 -12.63 -14.24 12.10
CA LEU A 301 -11.46 -13.42 12.43
C LEU A 301 -11.05 -13.61 13.90
N PRO A 302 -9.75 -13.55 14.20
CA PRO A 302 -9.30 -13.68 15.57
C PRO A 302 -9.86 -12.56 16.45
N THR A 303 -10.27 -12.89 17.65
CA THR A 303 -10.68 -11.89 18.63
C THR A 303 -9.51 -10.98 18.97
N ILE A 304 -9.67 -9.69 18.69
CA ILE A 304 -8.68 -8.68 19.05
C ILE A 304 -8.85 -8.34 20.53
N LYS A 305 -7.84 -8.66 21.33
CA LYS A 305 -7.78 -8.25 22.74
C LYS A 305 -7.13 -6.87 22.84
N ALA A 306 -7.95 -5.85 22.97
CA ALA A 306 -7.48 -4.49 23.14
C ALA A 306 -8.11 -3.85 24.37
N GLU A 307 -7.32 -3.09 25.09
CA GLU A 307 -7.73 -2.29 26.23
C GLU A 307 -7.38 -0.82 25.99
N LYS A 308 -8.08 0.06 26.68
CA LYS A 308 -7.85 1.50 26.59
C LYS A 308 -7.48 2.04 27.95
N ILE A 309 -6.30 2.61 28.06
CA ILE A 309 -5.82 3.28 29.27
C ILE A 309 -6.37 4.70 29.27
N MET A 310 -7.22 5.01 30.25
CA MET A 310 -7.88 6.31 30.37
C MET A 310 -6.95 7.32 31.04
N LEU A 311 -6.64 8.42 30.34
CA LEU A 311 -5.79 9.48 30.89
C LEU A 311 -6.55 10.37 31.87
N LYS A 312 -5.90 10.78 32.96
CA LYS A 312 -6.41 11.83 33.85
C LYS A 312 -6.59 13.16 33.10
N ARG A 313 -7.49 14.03 33.57
CA ARG A 313 -7.76 15.34 32.94
C ARG A 313 -6.52 16.21 32.76
N SER A 314 -5.59 16.17 33.73
CA SER A 314 -4.32 16.92 33.68
C SER A 314 -3.41 16.55 32.52
N VAL A 315 -3.45 15.30 32.08
CA VAL A 315 -2.67 14.79 30.92
C VAL A 315 -3.38 15.09 29.61
N LYS A 316 -4.71 15.20 29.62
CA LYS A 316 -5.48 15.60 28.43
C LYS A 316 -5.13 17.00 27.93
N SER A 317 -4.73 17.91 28.85
CA SER A 317 -4.27 19.26 28.47
C SER A 317 -2.96 19.25 27.66
N LEU A 318 -2.16 18.19 27.75
CA LEU A 318 -0.93 18.04 26.97
C LEU A 318 -1.21 17.77 25.49
N ASN A 319 -2.43 17.31 25.15
CA ASN A 319 -2.83 16.92 23.79
C ASN A 319 -3.94 17.79 23.16
N THR A 320 -4.23 18.96 23.73
CA THR A 320 -5.30 19.84 23.22
C THR A 320 -4.99 20.50 21.88
N ASN A 321 -3.74 20.49 21.42
CA ASN A 321 -3.40 20.89 20.06
C ASN A 321 -3.33 19.64 19.17
N LYS A 322 -4.17 19.58 18.13
CA LYS A 322 -4.25 18.52 17.10
C LYS A 322 -2.92 18.17 16.39
N LEU A 323 -1.80 18.74 16.81
CA LEU A 323 -0.46 18.62 16.23
C LEU A 323 0.55 17.88 17.14
N LYS A 324 0.15 17.35 18.30
CA LYS A 324 1.09 16.58 19.14
C LYS A 324 1.11 15.11 18.74
N PRO A 325 2.31 14.49 18.60
CA PRO A 325 2.44 13.09 18.24
C PRO A 325 1.83 12.19 19.33
N LEU A 326 1.29 11.04 18.93
CA LEU A 326 0.78 10.03 19.85
C LEU A 326 1.89 9.51 20.75
N PHE A 327 1.53 9.18 22.00
CA PHE A 327 2.47 8.62 22.97
C PHE A 327 2.78 7.15 22.68
N VAL A 328 4.02 6.75 22.98
CA VAL A 328 4.42 5.36 23.07
C VAL A 328 4.56 5.00 24.55
N VAL A 329 3.86 3.94 24.95
CA VAL A 329 3.83 3.43 26.33
C VAL A 329 4.42 2.02 26.32
N SER A 330 5.25 1.72 27.31
CA SER A 330 5.79 0.38 27.53
C SER A 330 5.18 -0.27 28.78
N GLN A 331 5.10 -1.59 28.80
CA GLN A 331 4.81 -2.33 30.03
C GLN A 331 6.14 -2.62 30.75
N GLY A 332 6.38 -1.90 31.86
CA GLY A 332 7.68 -1.81 32.50
C GLY A 332 8.55 -0.70 31.95
N THR A 333 9.67 -0.45 32.58
CA THR A 333 10.60 0.63 32.22
C THR A 333 11.29 0.37 30.90
N SER A 334 11.27 1.35 30.01
CA SER A 334 12.01 1.38 28.73
C SER A 334 12.60 2.75 28.53
N LYS A 335 13.82 2.82 28.00
CA LYS A 335 14.48 4.09 27.64
C LYS A 335 13.88 4.72 26.36
N LEU A 336 13.11 3.94 25.61
CA LEU A 336 12.54 4.37 24.33
C LEU A 336 11.15 4.97 24.48
N SER A 337 10.34 4.50 25.46
CA SER A 337 8.95 4.94 25.62
C SER A 337 8.82 6.30 26.29
N ASP A 338 7.73 7.01 26.02
CA ASP A 338 7.40 8.29 26.67
C ASP A 338 6.88 8.07 28.10
N PHE A 339 6.20 6.93 28.33
CA PHE A 339 5.60 6.53 29.59
C PHE A 339 5.70 5.02 29.78
N TYR A 340 5.52 4.54 31.01
CA TYR A 340 5.50 3.11 31.28
C TYR A 340 4.37 2.74 32.26
N LEU A 341 3.91 1.49 32.15
CA LEU A 341 3.00 0.86 33.09
C LEU A 341 3.79 0.14 34.17
N ASP A 342 3.46 0.39 35.43
CA ASP A 342 3.99 -0.39 36.56
C ASP A 342 3.28 -1.75 36.71
N LYS A 343 3.68 -2.55 37.72
CA LYS A 343 3.11 -3.87 38.00
C LYS A 343 1.61 -3.82 38.31
N ASN A 344 1.09 -2.67 38.69
CA ASN A 344 -0.32 -2.44 39.01
C ASN A 344 -1.09 -1.80 37.86
N ASN A 345 -0.51 -1.78 36.66
CA ASN A 345 -1.04 -1.12 35.46
C ASN A 345 -1.27 0.40 35.62
N ASN A 346 -0.56 1.06 36.56
CA ASN A 346 -0.60 2.51 36.64
C ASN A 346 0.35 3.09 35.58
N LEU A 347 -0.14 4.09 34.83
CA LEU A 347 0.66 4.82 33.85
C LEU A 347 1.54 5.86 34.56
N ASN A 348 2.84 5.74 34.40
CA ASN A 348 3.84 6.57 35.03
C ASN A 348 4.70 7.31 33.97
N ASN A 349 5.17 8.50 34.31
CA ASN A 349 6.19 9.22 33.56
C ASN A 349 7.61 8.91 34.11
N ASP A 350 8.65 9.45 33.49
CA ASP A 350 10.06 9.29 33.93
C ASP A 350 10.29 9.73 35.40
N LYS A 351 9.44 10.63 35.90
CA LYS A 351 9.46 11.08 37.30
C LYS A 351 8.68 10.17 38.25
N ARG A 352 8.19 9.02 37.76
CA ARG A 352 7.35 8.06 38.49
C ARG A 352 6.03 8.64 39.02
N GLU A 353 5.52 9.68 38.37
CA GLU A 353 4.21 10.26 38.70
C GLU A 353 3.11 9.46 38.00
N VAL A 354 2.12 8.98 38.75
CA VAL A 354 0.96 8.24 38.22
C VAL A 354 0.01 9.19 37.48
N ILE A 355 -0.11 8.99 36.16
CA ILE A 355 -0.93 9.84 35.29
C ILE A 355 -2.23 9.16 34.81
N ALA A 356 -2.37 7.86 35.02
CA ALA A 356 -3.60 7.10 34.78
C ALA A 356 -3.61 5.81 35.61
N THR A 357 -4.79 5.37 36.02
CA THR A 357 -4.99 4.18 36.86
C THR A 357 -6.10 3.26 36.38
N GLU A 358 -6.80 3.63 35.31
CA GLU A 358 -7.97 2.89 34.82
C GLU A 358 -7.72 2.37 33.41
N THR A 359 -7.98 1.07 33.22
CA THR A 359 -8.03 0.40 31.93
C THR A 359 -9.44 -0.08 31.67
N VAL A 360 -9.93 0.09 30.46
CA VAL A 360 -11.25 -0.38 30.04
C VAL A 360 -11.12 -1.14 28.71
N PRO A 361 -11.91 -2.20 28.47
CA PRO A 361 -11.94 -2.87 27.19
C PRO A 361 -12.29 -1.88 26.06
N VAL A 362 -11.66 -2.02 24.89
CA VAL A 362 -12.05 -1.24 23.72
C VAL A 362 -13.42 -1.71 23.26
N SER A 363 -14.39 -0.79 23.27
CA SER A 363 -15.69 -1.04 22.65
C SER A 363 -15.60 -0.78 21.16
N PHE A 364 -15.86 -1.81 20.35
CA PHE A 364 -15.94 -1.71 18.88
C PHE A 364 -17.27 -1.13 18.39
N LYS A 365 -18.20 -0.80 19.29
CA LYS A 365 -19.41 -0.04 18.94
C LYS A 365 -19.05 1.43 18.81
N PRO A 366 -19.49 2.13 17.76
CA PRO A 366 -19.23 3.56 17.61
C PRO A 366 -19.99 4.34 18.69
N ASP A 367 -19.33 4.58 19.79
CA ASP A 367 -19.81 5.44 20.86
C ASP A 367 -19.11 6.81 20.76
N ARG A 368 -19.85 7.84 20.33
CA ARG A 368 -19.37 9.23 20.26
C ARG A 368 -18.91 9.82 21.60
N LYS A 369 -19.12 9.08 22.71
CA LYS A 369 -18.64 9.45 24.05
C LYS A 369 -17.30 8.82 24.42
N ASN A 370 -16.66 8.07 23.50
CA ASN A 370 -15.37 7.45 23.75
C ASN A 370 -14.30 8.51 24.03
N LYS A 371 -13.93 8.63 25.29
CA LYS A 371 -12.87 9.52 25.77
C LYS A 371 -11.54 9.05 25.16
N SER A 372 -10.70 10.00 24.73
CA SER A 372 -9.36 9.71 24.25
C SER A 372 -8.49 8.99 25.30
N GLY A 373 -7.72 8.01 24.90
CA GLY A 373 -6.85 7.20 25.77
C GLY A 373 -5.75 6.50 24.98
N ILE A 374 -4.94 5.70 25.66
CA ILE A 374 -3.88 4.90 25.04
C ILE A 374 -4.46 3.51 24.72
N ILE A 375 -4.35 3.09 23.48
CA ILE A 375 -4.74 1.72 23.06
C ILE A 375 -3.65 0.76 23.50
N MET A 376 -4.00 -0.24 24.30
CA MET A 376 -3.12 -1.32 24.72
C MET A 376 -3.48 -2.62 23.99
N LEU A 377 -2.50 -3.20 23.32
CA LEU A 377 -2.60 -4.49 22.66
C LEU A 377 -1.72 -5.50 23.41
N SER A 378 -2.33 -6.58 23.90
CA SER A 378 -1.64 -7.62 24.65
C SER A 378 -1.64 -8.95 23.92
N TYR A 379 -0.45 -9.52 23.79
CA TYR A 379 -0.21 -10.80 23.14
C TYR A 379 0.53 -11.74 24.08
N SER A 380 0.34 -13.04 23.92
CA SER A 380 1.04 -14.06 24.68
C SER A 380 1.88 -14.92 23.72
N ASP A 381 3.19 -14.92 23.93
CA ASP A 381 4.16 -15.82 23.30
C ASP A 381 4.11 -15.86 21.76
N ILE A 382 3.88 -14.71 21.14
CA ILE A 382 3.88 -14.55 19.67
C ILE A 382 5.29 -14.20 19.21
N SER A 383 5.76 -14.86 18.13
CA SER A 383 7.07 -14.58 17.54
C SER A 383 7.21 -13.14 17.02
N LYS A 384 8.47 -12.66 16.92
CA LYS A 384 8.75 -11.30 16.43
C LYS A 384 8.21 -11.05 15.02
N GLU A 385 8.21 -12.07 14.17
CA GLU A 385 7.73 -11.99 12.80
C GLU A 385 6.21 -11.81 12.76
N VAL A 386 5.48 -12.52 13.61
CA VAL A 386 4.01 -12.47 13.65
C VAL A 386 3.51 -11.23 14.38
N ILE A 387 4.11 -10.86 15.53
CA ILE A 387 3.65 -9.71 16.30
C ILE A 387 3.74 -8.40 15.52
N GLN A 388 4.79 -8.19 14.71
CA GLN A 388 4.92 -6.96 13.91
C GLN A 388 3.78 -6.81 12.90
N LEU A 389 3.27 -7.90 12.35
CA LEU A 389 2.13 -7.88 11.42
C LEU A 389 0.81 -7.71 12.16
N ARG A 390 0.63 -8.47 13.26
CA ARG A 390 -0.60 -8.41 14.06
C ARG A 390 -0.81 -7.03 14.68
N ALA A 391 0.19 -6.53 15.42
CA ALA A 391 0.06 -5.27 16.11
C ALA A 391 -0.16 -4.09 15.14
N ALA A 392 0.49 -4.12 13.97
CA ALA A 392 0.32 -3.09 12.96
C ALA A 392 -1.09 -3.09 12.36
N ALA A 393 -1.59 -4.26 11.96
CA ALA A 393 -2.94 -4.41 11.41
C ALA A 393 -4.01 -4.04 12.44
N GLU A 394 -3.92 -4.63 13.64
CA GLU A 394 -4.91 -4.49 14.71
C GLU A 394 -4.94 -3.06 15.27
N PHE A 395 -3.78 -2.43 15.50
CA PHE A 395 -3.74 -1.03 15.92
C PHE A 395 -4.33 -0.09 14.87
N SER A 396 -3.95 -0.26 13.60
CA SER A 396 -4.47 0.54 12.51
C SER A 396 -6.00 0.43 12.39
N TYR A 397 -6.55 -0.78 12.53
CA TYR A 397 -7.98 -1.04 12.51
C TYR A 397 -8.71 -0.37 13.68
N ILE A 398 -8.18 -0.52 14.92
CA ILE A 398 -8.79 0.08 16.11
C ILE A 398 -8.71 1.59 16.07
N TYR A 399 -7.59 2.15 15.57
CA TYR A 399 -7.39 3.60 15.45
C TYR A 399 -8.44 4.27 14.56
N ASP A 400 -8.96 3.56 13.55
CA ASP A 400 -10.06 4.05 12.70
C ASP A 400 -11.41 4.08 13.44
N LEU A 401 -11.57 3.29 14.50
CA LEU A 401 -12.82 3.14 15.24
C LEU A 401 -12.91 4.01 16.50
N VAL A 402 -11.76 4.32 17.10
CA VAL A 402 -11.71 5.04 18.39
C VAL A 402 -10.63 6.11 18.39
N GLU A 403 -10.87 7.21 19.12
CA GLU A 403 -9.83 8.21 19.36
C GLU A 403 -8.72 7.64 20.25
N ALA A 404 -7.46 7.82 19.85
CA ALA A 404 -6.29 7.40 20.62
C ALA A 404 -5.33 8.56 20.87
N ASN A 405 -4.71 8.58 22.07
CA ASN A 405 -3.60 9.45 22.40
C ASN A 405 -2.25 8.75 22.33
N GLY A 406 -2.25 7.42 22.21
CA GLY A 406 -1.03 6.63 22.15
C GLY A 406 -1.28 5.15 21.96
N ILE A 407 -0.16 4.41 21.96
CA ILE A 407 -0.10 2.97 21.77
C ILE A 407 0.76 2.32 22.86
N CYS A 408 0.32 1.18 23.36
CA CYS A 408 1.10 0.27 24.20
C CYS A 408 1.01 -1.14 23.60
N ILE A 409 2.16 -1.76 23.35
CA ILE A 409 2.24 -3.15 22.91
C ILE A 409 2.90 -3.96 24.02
N HIS A 410 2.28 -5.09 24.36
CA HIS A 410 2.83 -6.08 25.27
C HIS A 410 2.86 -7.46 24.60
N ASN A 411 4.01 -8.11 24.66
CA ASN A 411 4.20 -9.49 24.24
C ASN A 411 5.31 -10.12 25.09
N ASN A 412 5.05 -11.27 25.70
CA ASN A 412 6.01 -11.94 26.58
C ASN A 412 7.24 -12.50 25.85
N ALA A 413 7.12 -12.79 24.57
CA ALA A 413 8.22 -13.31 23.74
C ALA A 413 9.19 -12.23 23.24
N THR A 414 8.93 -10.94 23.54
CA THR A 414 9.75 -9.79 23.13
C THR A 414 10.08 -8.90 24.32
N SER A 415 11.23 -8.25 24.29
CA SER A 415 11.62 -7.30 25.33
C SER A 415 10.76 -6.03 25.33
N THR A 416 10.74 -5.32 26.45
CA THR A 416 10.05 -4.03 26.58
C THR A 416 10.50 -3.01 25.55
N ASP A 417 11.83 -2.94 25.27
CA ASP A 417 12.37 -2.03 24.27
C ASP A 417 11.97 -2.42 22.84
N GLU A 418 11.90 -3.72 22.53
CA GLU A 418 11.43 -4.21 21.23
C GLU A 418 9.95 -3.87 21.00
N ASN A 419 9.11 -4.01 22.04
CA ASN A 419 7.71 -3.64 22.00
C ASN A 419 7.52 -2.12 21.84
N ALA A 420 8.29 -1.31 22.56
CA ALA A 420 8.31 0.14 22.40
C ALA A 420 8.73 0.56 21.00
N GLN A 421 9.81 -0.04 20.47
CA GLN A 421 10.28 0.24 19.12
C GLN A 421 9.23 -0.14 18.06
N LEU A 422 8.53 -1.29 18.22
CA LEU A 422 7.45 -1.68 17.32
C LEU A 422 6.31 -0.66 17.36
N SER A 423 5.98 -0.12 18.53
CA SER A 423 4.99 0.94 18.68
C SER A 423 5.36 2.19 17.87
N PHE A 424 6.64 2.62 17.92
CA PHE A 424 7.13 3.72 17.08
C PHE A 424 7.04 3.42 15.59
N ASP A 425 7.42 2.21 15.16
CA ASP A 425 7.38 1.82 13.75
C ASP A 425 5.94 1.82 13.22
N ILE A 426 4.96 1.38 14.03
CA ILE A 426 3.53 1.41 13.68
C ILE A 426 3.03 2.86 13.55
N LEU A 427 3.35 3.72 14.52
CA LEU A 427 2.96 5.13 14.45
C LEU A 427 3.58 5.83 13.23
N GLN A 428 4.82 5.48 12.88
CA GLN A 428 5.49 6.01 11.69
C GLN A 428 4.85 5.49 10.40
N ALA A 429 4.54 4.19 10.31
CA ALA A 429 3.86 3.60 9.15
C ALA A 429 2.47 4.22 8.89
N MET A 430 1.81 4.69 9.97
CA MET A 430 0.54 5.42 9.90
C MET A 430 0.71 6.93 9.68
N GLY A 431 1.94 7.46 9.64
CA GLY A 431 2.20 8.90 9.53
C GLY A 431 1.77 9.72 10.75
N LEU A 432 1.66 9.07 11.93
CA LEU A 432 1.19 9.70 13.17
C LEU A 432 2.34 10.24 14.04
N ARG A 433 3.52 9.63 13.94
CA ARG A 433 4.73 10.05 14.64
C ARG A 433 5.97 9.56 13.90
N PHE A 434 6.93 10.44 13.71
CA PHE A 434 8.20 10.11 13.05
C PHE A 434 9.32 10.05 14.09
N SER A 435 9.98 8.91 14.23
CA SER A 435 11.09 8.67 15.15
C SER A 435 12.44 8.59 14.43
N LYS A 436 12.43 8.36 13.12
CA LYS A 436 13.59 8.22 12.23
C LYS A 436 13.23 8.74 10.83
N ALA A 437 14.18 8.73 9.90
CA ALA A 437 13.89 8.99 8.48
C ALA A 437 12.87 7.97 7.94
N GLU A 438 11.97 8.42 7.07
CA GLU A 438 11.08 7.53 6.32
C GLU A 438 11.67 7.24 4.95
N PHE A 439 11.73 5.95 4.58
CA PHE A 439 12.21 5.51 3.27
C PHE A 439 11.04 5.01 2.44
N ILE A 440 10.86 5.63 1.27
CA ILE A 440 9.89 5.22 0.26
C ILE A 440 10.70 4.55 -0.85
N ALA A 441 10.70 3.22 -0.90
CA ALA A 441 11.56 2.51 -1.84
C ALA A 441 10.77 1.48 -2.64
N CYS A 442 10.93 1.52 -3.97
CA CYS A 442 10.22 0.61 -4.85
C CYS A 442 10.78 -0.83 -4.74
N PRO A 443 9.92 -1.85 -4.91
CA PRO A 443 10.29 -3.26 -4.74
C PRO A 443 11.12 -3.84 -5.90
N SER A 444 11.60 -3.00 -6.83
CA SER A 444 12.17 -3.40 -8.12
C SER A 444 11.15 -4.01 -9.10
N CYS A 445 11.45 -3.94 -10.36
CA CYS A 445 10.75 -4.61 -11.45
C CYS A 445 11.66 -4.63 -12.68
N GLY A 446 11.23 -5.22 -13.80
CA GLY A 446 11.99 -5.26 -15.04
C GLY A 446 12.35 -3.89 -15.68
N ARG A 447 11.94 -2.76 -15.06
CA ARG A 447 12.29 -1.39 -15.49
C ARG A 447 13.45 -0.78 -14.70
N THR A 448 13.92 -1.45 -13.64
CA THR A 448 14.91 -0.91 -12.71
C THR A 448 16.29 -0.80 -13.36
N TYR A 449 16.99 0.34 -13.16
CA TYR A 449 18.29 0.61 -13.76
C TYR A 449 19.49 0.28 -12.88
N PHE A 450 19.29 0.08 -11.55
CA PHE A 450 20.35 -0.22 -10.58
C PHE A 450 19.83 -1.12 -9.46
N ASN A 451 20.73 -1.66 -8.63
CA ASN A 451 20.35 -2.46 -7.46
C ASN A 451 19.78 -1.57 -6.35
N ILE A 452 18.43 -1.50 -6.25
CA ILE A 452 17.74 -0.65 -5.29
C ILE A 452 18.10 -1.03 -3.84
N GLN A 453 18.24 -2.32 -3.54
CA GLN A 453 18.55 -2.80 -2.18
C GLN A 453 19.88 -2.25 -1.68
N ASP A 454 20.93 -2.30 -2.51
CA ASP A 454 22.25 -1.79 -2.18
C ASP A 454 22.24 -0.26 -1.99
N HIS A 455 21.55 0.46 -2.86
CA HIS A 455 21.43 1.91 -2.76
C HIS A 455 20.60 2.36 -1.57
N LEU A 456 19.47 1.72 -1.32
CA LEU A 456 18.63 1.97 -0.15
C LEU A 456 19.43 1.75 1.15
N LYS A 457 20.21 0.66 1.21
CA LYS A 457 21.09 0.37 2.36
C LYS A 457 22.08 1.50 2.59
N LYS A 458 22.82 1.92 1.55
CA LYS A 458 23.80 3.02 1.63
C LYS A 458 23.16 4.35 2.07
N VAL A 459 22.01 4.70 1.51
CA VAL A 459 21.25 5.90 1.88
C VAL A 459 20.81 5.81 3.34
N ARG A 460 20.21 4.68 3.74
CA ARG A 460 19.72 4.44 5.10
C ARG A 460 20.83 4.53 6.14
N GLU A 461 21.98 3.89 5.93
CA GLU A 461 23.12 3.92 6.85
C GLU A 461 23.57 5.35 7.18
N LYS A 462 23.48 6.26 6.21
CA LYS A 462 23.91 7.64 6.36
C LYS A 462 22.83 8.61 6.86
N THR A 463 21.53 8.28 6.67
CA THR A 463 20.43 9.24 6.86
C THR A 463 19.35 8.81 7.86
N SER A 464 19.41 7.59 8.45
CA SER A 464 18.37 7.08 9.36
C SER A 464 18.09 7.97 10.57
N HIS A 465 19.08 8.75 11.02
CA HIS A 465 18.96 9.67 12.15
C HIS A 465 18.12 10.92 11.85
N LEU A 466 17.85 11.21 10.60
CA LEU A 466 17.12 12.40 10.16
C LEU A 466 15.61 12.25 10.42
N LYS A 467 15.18 12.59 11.62
CA LYS A 467 13.77 12.46 12.02
C LYS A 467 12.87 13.30 11.13
N ALA A 468 11.76 12.70 10.69
CA ALA A 468 10.73 13.31 9.87
C ALA A 468 11.18 13.71 8.44
N VAL A 469 12.36 13.35 8.00
CA VAL A 469 12.79 13.49 6.59
C VAL A 469 12.35 12.25 5.83
N LYS A 470 11.68 12.45 4.71
CA LYS A 470 11.22 11.38 3.80
C LYS A 470 12.14 11.31 2.59
N ILE A 471 12.76 10.17 2.38
CA ILE A 471 13.70 9.93 1.27
C ILE A 471 13.15 8.82 0.38
N ALA A 472 12.93 9.14 -0.89
CA ALA A 472 12.49 8.16 -1.88
C ALA A 472 13.69 7.56 -2.63
N VAL A 473 13.71 6.23 -2.82
CA VAL A 473 14.69 5.51 -3.64
C VAL A 473 13.93 4.72 -4.71
N MET A 474 13.98 5.21 -5.96
CA MET A 474 13.18 4.71 -7.08
C MET A 474 14.06 4.20 -8.21
N GLY A 475 13.81 2.99 -8.66
CA GLY A 475 14.61 2.32 -9.69
C GLY A 475 14.48 2.89 -11.11
N CYS A 476 13.42 3.64 -11.41
CA CYS A 476 13.17 4.23 -12.73
C CYS A 476 12.23 5.42 -12.67
N VAL A 477 12.22 6.21 -13.77
CA VAL A 477 11.37 7.41 -13.91
C VAL A 477 9.88 7.12 -14.21
N VAL A 478 9.49 5.88 -14.48
CA VAL A 478 8.13 5.55 -14.94
C VAL A 478 7.08 5.87 -13.86
N ASN A 479 7.30 5.42 -12.64
CA ASN A 479 6.44 5.73 -11.50
C ASN A 479 7.16 6.60 -10.45
N GLY A 480 8.50 6.68 -10.54
CA GLY A 480 9.34 7.31 -9.52
C GLY A 480 8.87 8.70 -9.13
N PRO A 481 8.78 9.67 -10.06
CA PRO A 481 8.41 11.04 -9.72
C PRO A 481 7.01 11.16 -9.09
N GLY A 482 6.06 10.34 -9.51
CA GLY A 482 4.71 10.35 -8.94
C GLY A 482 4.64 9.70 -7.56
N GLU A 483 5.22 8.51 -7.40
CA GLU A 483 5.17 7.76 -6.14
C GLU A 483 6.01 8.42 -5.01
N MET A 484 6.97 9.28 -5.37
CA MET A 484 7.73 10.08 -4.43
C MET A 484 7.15 11.48 -4.16
N ALA A 485 5.93 11.77 -4.63
CA ALA A 485 5.32 13.11 -4.49
C ALA A 485 5.27 13.61 -3.03
N ASP A 486 5.19 12.69 -2.06
CA ASP A 486 5.21 12.99 -0.62
C ASP A 486 6.63 12.95 -0.01
N ALA A 487 7.69 12.72 -0.80
CA ALA A 487 9.06 12.67 -0.32
C ALA A 487 9.72 14.07 -0.32
N ASP A 488 10.53 14.34 0.71
CA ASP A 488 11.32 15.56 0.77
C ASP A 488 12.49 15.51 -0.22
N TYR A 489 13.05 14.30 -0.40
CA TYR A 489 14.18 14.04 -1.29
C TYR A 489 13.94 12.78 -2.12
N GLY A 490 14.30 12.84 -3.40
CA GLY A 490 14.18 11.72 -4.32
C GLY A 490 15.54 11.29 -4.91
N TYR A 491 15.78 9.98 -4.93
CA TYR A 491 16.89 9.31 -5.59
C TYR A 491 16.29 8.40 -6.66
N VAL A 492 16.37 8.79 -7.92
CA VAL A 492 15.61 8.15 -9.02
C VAL A 492 16.54 7.73 -10.15
N GLY A 493 16.50 6.43 -10.51
CA GLY A 493 17.22 5.93 -11.67
C GLY A 493 16.72 6.58 -12.96
N SER A 494 17.63 7.24 -13.67
CA SER A 494 17.33 7.96 -14.92
C SER A 494 17.90 7.30 -16.17
N GLY A 495 18.72 6.26 -16.00
CA GLY A 495 19.34 5.46 -17.05
C GLY A 495 20.33 4.46 -16.44
N ILE A 496 20.95 3.62 -17.27
CA ILE A 496 21.97 2.67 -16.81
C ILE A 496 23.15 3.45 -16.22
N GLY A 497 23.47 3.18 -14.95
CA GLY A 497 24.55 3.86 -14.20
C GLY A 497 24.30 5.35 -13.92
N LYS A 498 23.06 5.83 -14.12
CA LYS A 498 22.68 7.24 -13.94
C LYS A 498 21.51 7.41 -12.98
N VAL A 499 21.61 8.44 -12.16
CA VAL A 499 20.62 8.80 -11.14
C VAL A 499 20.32 10.30 -11.22
N SER A 500 19.06 10.67 -11.04
CA SER A 500 18.65 12.07 -10.82
C SER A 500 18.19 12.25 -9.38
N LEU A 501 18.56 13.39 -8.78
CA LEU A 501 18.19 13.75 -7.42
C LEU A 501 17.17 14.88 -7.43
N TYR A 502 16.18 14.72 -6.57
CA TYR A 502 15.02 15.62 -6.46
C TYR A 502 14.92 16.24 -5.07
N LYS A 503 14.44 17.48 -4.99
CA LYS A 503 13.89 18.09 -3.78
C LYS A 503 12.37 18.25 -4.00
N GLY A 504 11.56 17.50 -3.26
CA GLY A 504 10.14 17.38 -3.59
C GLY A 504 9.95 16.88 -5.04
N SER A 505 9.26 17.66 -5.87
CA SER A 505 9.03 17.35 -7.29
C SER A 505 10.08 17.94 -8.24
N GLU A 506 11.01 18.79 -7.75
CA GLU A 506 12.00 19.49 -8.55
C GLU A 506 13.29 18.67 -8.73
N ILE A 507 13.79 18.58 -9.97
CA ILE A 507 15.08 17.94 -10.25
C ILE A 507 16.19 18.95 -9.94
N ILE A 508 17.00 18.63 -8.93
CA ILE A 508 18.18 19.47 -8.57
C ILE A 508 19.44 18.99 -9.29
N TYR A 509 19.62 17.67 -9.38
CA TYR A 509 20.74 17.08 -10.11
C TYR A 509 20.23 16.05 -11.11
N GLN A 510 20.60 16.19 -12.38
CA GLN A 510 20.14 15.32 -13.45
C GLN A 510 21.26 14.42 -13.95
N ASN A 511 20.97 13.13 -14.10
CA ASN A 511 21.85 12.14 -14.76
C ASN A 511 23.28 12.08 -14.18
N ILE A 512 23.43 12.20 -12.86
CA ILE A 512 24.73 12.03 -12.20
C ILE A 512 25.15 10.55 -12.19
N GLU A 513 26.45 10.31 -12.08
CA GLU A 513 26.99 8.95 -11.96
C GLU A 513 26.48 8.28 -10.67
N GLU A 514 26.06 7.01 -10.79
CA GLU A 514 25.49 6.22 -9.70
C GLU A 514 26.40 6.16 -8.45
N ASN A 515 27.73 6.07 -8.65
CA ASN A 515 28.70 6.00 -7.56
C ASN A 515 28.85 7.31 -6.77
N LEU A 516 28.46 8.45 -7.33
CA LEU A 516 28.50 9.77 -6.68
C LEU A 516 27.16 10.16 -6.05
N ALA A 517 26.08 9.48 -6.43
CA ALA A 517 24.71 9.91 -6.17
C ALA A 517 24.36 9.96 -4.68
N VAL A 518 24.86 9.02 -3.86
CA VAL A 518 24.58 8.98 -2.40
C VAL A 518 25.24 10.16 -1.70
N ASP A 519 26.51 10.45 -2.00
CA ASP A 519 27.23 11.56 -1.36
C ASP A 519 26.70 12.93 -1.82
N THR A 520 26.24 13.00 -3.08
CA THR A 520 25.56 14.20 -3.61
C THR A 520 24.21 14.41 -2.93
N LEU A 521 23.41 13.35 -2.69
CA LEU A 521 22.16 13.42 -1.92
C LEU A 521 22.41 13.96 -0.50
N ILE A 522 23.43 13.46 0.19
CA ILE A 522 23.78 13.92 1.54
C ILE A 522 24.18 15.40 1.53
N SER A 523 24.98 15.81 0.56
CA SER A 523 25.38 17.21 0.38
C SER A 523 24.18 18.09 0.13
N MET A 524 23.24 17.62 -0.69
CA MET A 524 21.97 18.31 -0.96
C MET A 524 21.10 18.47 0.30
N ILE A 525 20.95 17.41 1.12
CA ILE A 525 20.20 17.47 2.38
C ILE A 525 20.83 18.49 3.33
N LYS A 526 22.17 18.51 3.43
CA LYS A 526 22.91 19.48 4.26
C LYS A 526 22.70 20.92 3.76
N ALA A 527 22.78 21.14 2.46
CA ALA A 527 22.62 22.46 1.87
C ALA A 527 21.22 23.06 2.08
N HIS A 528 20.19 22.22 2.20
CA HIS A 528 18.82 22.65 2.48
C HIS A 528 18.51 22.76 3.99
N GLY A 529 19.47 22.51 4.88
CA GLY A 529 19.28 22.66 6.33
C GLY A 529 18.49 21.55 7.02
N ASP A 530 18.19 20.45 6.33
CA ASP A 530 17.44 19.30 6.87
C ASP A 530 18.36 18.26 7.55
N TRP A 531 19.67 18.50 7.57
CA TRP A 531 20.63 17.65 8.27
C TRP A 531 20.66 18.01 9.76
N LYS A 532 19.86 17.32 10.56
CA LYS A 532 19.80 17.49 12.02
C LYS A 532 20.39 16.24 12.69
N TYR A 533 21.29 16.45 13.68
CA TYR A 533 21.90 15.38 14.47
C TYR A 533 20.98 14.88 15.58
#